data_e6dac153f6a0e14d187aa46b8d32ec6b
#
_entry.id   e6dac153f6a0e14d187aa46b8d32ec6b
#
_cell.length_a   1.000
_cell.length_b   1.000
_cell.length_c   1.000
_cell.angle_alpha   90.00
_cell.angle_beta   90.00
_cell.angle_gamma   90.00
#
_symmetry.space_group_name_H-M   'P 1'
#
loop_
_entity.id
_entity.type
_entity.pdbx_description
1 polymer ?
#
loop_
_entity_poly.entity_id
_entity_poly.type
_entity_poly.pdbx_seq_one_letter_code
_entity_poly.pdbx_strand_id
1 'polypeptide(L)'
;MPILEGAGVTKHFGGLAAVSHVDFSVDDGQVVGLIGPNGAGKTTLFNLISGALVPKEGAIRFRGQEITGLKPHRICRMGVARTFQSVQVFANLPVLDNVLLGSLFGTRNGMSAEDAAGEATRLLEFVGLSAVRATPAKDLTLANQKRLEVARALATRPELLLLDELMAGLNPTEVAQAMALVARIRDQGIAVFVIEHVMKAIMSICDRIMVLHHGQKIAEGTPHEIATSRTVVEVYLGE
;
A
#
# COMPACT_ATOMS: atom_id res chain seq x y z
N MET A 1 18.89 2.56 -5.55
CA MET A 1 19.00 2.73 -4.07
C MET A 1 17.61 2.55 -3.50
N PRO A 2 17.47 1.88 -2.37
CA PRO A 2 16.14 1.68 -1.80
C PRO A 2 15.48 3.02 -1.44
N ILE A 3 14.20 3.15 -1.82
CA ILE A 3 13.35 4.28 -1.45
C ILE A 3 12.83 4.11 0.00
N LEU A 4 12.61 2.86 0.41
CA LEU A 4 12.19 2.48 1.76
C LEU A 4 13.10 1.40 2.32
N GLU A 5 13.53 1.53 3.57
CA GLU A 5 14.34 0.55 4.30
C GLU A 5 13.85 0.41 5.73
N GLY A 6 13.83 -0.84 6.22
CA GLY A 6 13.64 -1.16 7.62
C GLY A 6 14.76 -2.06 8.10
N ALA A 7 15.32 -1.73 9.26
CA ALA A 7 16.41 -2.49 9.89
C ALA A 7 16.01 -2.93 11.30
N GLY A 8 15.96 -4.23 11.57
CA GLY A 8 15.65 -4.84 12.85
C GLY A 8 14.30 -4.44 13.44
N VAL A 9 13.31 -4.14 12.57
CA VAL A 9 12.02 -3.58 12.97
C VAL A 9 11.26 -4.59 13.85
N THR A 10 10.92 -4.15 15.08
CA THR A 10 10.30 -5.01 16.09
C THR A 10 9.09 -4.33 16.72
N LYS A 11 7.98 -5.07 16.89
CA LYS A 11 6.77 -4.63 17.56
C LYS A 11 6.14 -5.74 18.37
N HIS A 12 5.91 -5.46 19.64
CA HIS A 12 5.20 -6.36 20.55
C HIS A 12 3.84 -5.78 20.94
N PHE A 13 2.86 -6.65 21.17
CA PHE A 13 1.60 -6.35 21.83
C PHE A 13 1.50 -7.27 23.05
N GLY A 14 1.71 -6.72 24.24
CA GLY A 14 1.89 -7.53 25.43
C GLY A 14 3.09 -8.48 25.29
N GLY A 15 2.87 -9.77 25.48
CA GLY A 15 3.88 -10.82 25.29
C GLY A 15 4.05 -11.32 23.86
N LEU A 16 3.18 -10.90 22.92
CA LEU A 16 3.22 -11.37 21.53
C LEU A 16 4.11 -10.47 20.67
N ALA A 17 5.13 -11.06 20.05
CA ALA A 17 5.93 -10.40 19.03
C ALA A 17 5.17 -10.42 17.68
N ALA A 18 4.48 -9.34 17.33
CA ALA A 18 3.74 -9.24 16.07
C ALA A 18 4.64 -8.97 14.86
N VAL A 19 5.80 -8.33 15.08
CA VAL A 19 6.90 -8.16 14.13
C VAL A 19 8.19 -8.30 14.95
N SER A 20 9.14 -9.11 14.51
CA SER A 20 10.35 -9.44 15.26
C SER A 20 11.58 -9.37 14.36
N HIS A 21 12.42 -8.37 14.56
CA HIS A 21 13.71 -8.16 13.87
C HIS A 21 13.61 -8.25 12.34
N VAL A 22 12.56 -7.63 11.78
CA VAL A 22 12.33 -7.69 10.33
C VAL A 22 13.15 -6.63 9.61
N ASP A 23 14.01 -7.07 8.69
CA ASP A 23 14.69 -6.25 7.70
C ASP A 23 13.92 -6.28 6.39
N PHE A 24 13.73 -5.13 5.73
CA PHE A 24 13.08 -5.04 4.44
C PHE A 24 13.58 -3.84 3.65
N SER A 25 13.40 -3.89 2.34
CA SER A 25 13.65 -2.75 1.46
C SER A 25 12.66 -2.72 0.30
N VAL A 26 12.47 -1.54 -0.28
CA VAL A 26 11.76 -1.33 -1.55
C VAL A 26 12.61 -0.39 -2.37
N ASP A 27 12.91 -0.73 -3.63
CA ASP A 27 13.63 0.12 -4.55
C ASP A 27 12.69 1.08 -5.30
N ASP A 28 13.27 2.17 -5.85
CA ASP A 28 12.52 3.12 -6.67
C ASP A 28 11.82 2.41 -7.84
N GLY A 29 10.52 2.70 -8.04
CA GLY A 29 9.72 2.14 -9.12
C GLY A 29 9.49 0.62 -9.05
N GLN A 30 9.85 -0.03 -7.95
CA GLN A 30 9.66 -1.47 -7.75
C GLN A 30 8.28 -1.78 -7.18
N VAL A 31 7.70 -2.91 -7.58
CA VAL A 31 6.54 -3.52 -6.92
C VAL A 31 7.01 -4.65 -6.01
N VAL A 32 6.92 -4.47 -4.69
CA VAL A 32 7.24 -5.51 -3.70
C VAL A 32 5.97 -6.08 -3.11
N GLY A 33 5.82 -7.40 -3.13
CA GLY A 33 4.72 -8.12 -2.47
C GLY A 33 5.07 -8.47 -1.03
N LEU A 34 4.10 -8.35 -0.12
CA LEU A 34 4.19 -8.85 1.26
C LEU A 34 3.11 -9.88 1.48
N ILE A 35 3.50 -11.13 1.60
CA ILE A 35 2.60 -12.27 1.80
C ILE A 35 2.86 -12.99 3.13
N GLY A 36 1.95 -13.87 3.50
CA GLY A 36 2.01 -14.67 4.71
C GLY A 36 0.62 -15.01 5.23
N PRO A 37 0.47 -16.00 6.11
CA PRO A 37 -0.82 -16.36 6.69
C PRO A 37 -1.45 -15.20 7.50
N ASN A 38 -2.71 -15.39 7.90
CA ASN A 38 -3.37 -14.46 8.81
C ASN A 38 -2.62 -14.44 10.15
N GLY A 39 -2.44 -13.23 10.71
CA GLY A 39 -1.64 -13.05 11.93
C GLY A 39 -0.12 -13.07 11.72
N ALA A 40 0.39 -13.18 10.50
CA ALA A 40 1.84 -13.18 10.23
C ALA A 40 2.56 -11.84 10.52
N GLY A 41 1.81 -10.74 10.76
CA GLY A 41 2.39 -9.43 11.08
C GLY A 41 2.36 -8.41 9.92
N LYS A 42 1.79 -8.74 8.76
CA LYS A 42 1.78 -7.90 7.56
C LYS A 42 1.18 -6.51 7.80
N THR A 43 -0.05 -6.43 8.28
CA THR A 43 -0.73 -5.17 8.59
C THR A 43 -0.03 -4.39 9.71
N THR A 44 0.57 -5.11 10.67
CA THR A 44 1.40 -4.48 11.71
C THR A 44 2.61 -3.80 11.09
N LEU A 45 3.31 -4.45 10.16
CA LEU A 45 4.45 -3.85 9.45
C LEU A 45 4.03 -2.60 8.67
N PHE A 46 2.90 -2.63 7.95
CA PHE A 46 2.36 -1.45 7.26
C PHE A 46 1.99 -0.32 8.22
N ASN A 47 1.43 -0.66 9.40
CA ASN A 47 1.14 0.32 10.44
C ASN A 47 2.41 0.98 10.99
N LEU A 48 3.52 0.24 11.09
CA LEU A 48 4.81 0.77 11.50
C LEU A 48 5.40 1.70 10.44
N ILE A 49 5.37 1.32 9.16
CA ILE A 49 5.86 2.13 8.04
C ILE A 49 5.06 3.43 7.91
N SER A 50 3.73 3.36 8.01
CA SER A 50 2.85 4.53 7.89
C SER A 50 2.77 5.41 9.14
N GLY A 51 3.46 5.04 10.25
CA GLY A 51 3.47 5.80 11.50
C GLY A 51 2.20 5.69 12.33
N ALA A 52 1.27 4.79 11.97
CA ALA A 52 0.10 4.45 12.78
C ALA A 52 0.50 3.71 14.06
N LEU A 53 1.63 3.00 14.03
CA LEU A 53 2.27 2.37 15.17
C LEU A 53 3.74 2.80 15.25
N VAL A 54 4.30 2.78 16.45
CA VAL A 54 5.73 3.02 16.70
C VAL A 54 6.41 1.68 16.97
N PRO A 55 7.52 1.34 16.29
CA PRO A 55 8.27 0.14 16.61
C PRO A 55 8.87 0.23 18.04
N LYS A 56 9.12 -0.92 18.66
CA LYS A 56 9.81 -1.00 19.93
C LYS A 56 11.33 -0.93 19.74
N GLU A 57 11.80 -1.53 18.64
CA GLU A 57 13.21 -1.61 18.26
C GLU A 57 13.34 -1.51 16.74
N GLY A 58 14.53 -1.16 16.28
CA GLY A 58 14.82 -1.00 14.85
C GLY A 58 14.51 0.39 14.33
N ALA A 59 14.81 0.61 13.06
CA ALA A 59 14.64 1.88 12.39
C ALA A 59 13.99 1.69 11.01
N ILE A 60 13.20 2.68 10.59
CA ILE A 60 12.60 2.74 9.25
C ILE A 60 13.05 4.04 8.61
N ARG A 61 13.55 3.95 7.38
CA ARG A 61 14.01 5.11 6.59
C ARG A 61 13.29 5.18 5.26
N PHE A 62 12.94 6.39 4.88
CA PHE A 62 12.40 6.71 3.56
C PHE A 62 13.33 7.72 2.89
N ARG A 63 13.84 7.41 1.69
CA ARG A 63 14.88 8.19 0.99
C ARG A 63 16.07 8.54 1.89
N GLY A 64 16.53 7.58 2.67
CA GLY A 64 17.63 7.74 3.63
C GLY A 64 17.29 8.57 4.88
N GLN A 65 16.11 9.21 4.95
CA GLN A 65 15.66 9.97 6.12
C GLN A 65 14.90 9.05 7.09
N GLU A 66 15.20 9.13 8.37
CA GLU A 66 14.51 8.34 9.37
C GLU A 66 13.07 8.82 9.57
N ILE A 67 12.12 7.89 9.43
CA ILE A 67 10.69 8.11 9.62
C ILE A 67 10.14 7.40 10.88
N THR A 68 10.99 6.70 11.61
CA THR A 68 10.63 5.93 12.82
C THR A 68 9.92 6.83 13.82
N GLY A 69 8.69 6.46 14.21
CA GLY A 69 7.90 7.21 15.21
C GLY A 69 7.35 8.56 14.72
N LEU A 70 7.54 8.94 13.48
CA LEU A 70 6.88 10.10 12.92
C LEU A 70 5.37 9.87 12.81
N LYS A 71 4.58 10.94 12.93
CA LYS A 71 3.13 10.88 12.77
C LYS A 71 2.74 10.63 11.30
N PRO A 72 1.62 9.91 11.03
CA PRO A 72 1.21 9.55 9.67
C PRO A 72 1.16 10.71 8.67
N HIS A 73 0.63 11.88 9.09
CA HIS A 73 0.56 13.04 8.21
C HIS A 73 1.94 13.60 7.81
N ARG A 74 2.99 13.42 8.63
CA ARG A 74 4.36 13.80 8.28
C ARG A 74 4.93 12.83 7.27
N ILE A 75 4.74 11.53 7.48
CA ILE A 75 5.18 10.47 6.56
C ILE A 75 4.48 10.62 5.20
N CYS A 76 3.17 10.92 5.20
CA CYS A 76 2.42 11.20 3.98
C CYS A 76 3.03 12.39 3.21
N ARG A 77 3.32 13.51 3.89
CA ARG A 77 3.95 14.69 3.26
C ARG A 77 5.39 14.45 2.80
N MET A 78 6.05 13.43 3.29
CA MET A 78 7.37 13.01 2.79
C MET A 78 7.27 12.19 1.50
N GLY A 79 6.07 11.70 1.12
CA GLY A 79 5.84 10.97 -0.11
C GLY A 79 5.45 9.49 0.08
N VAL A 80 5.01 9.09 1.28
CA VAL A 80 4.50 7.73 1.52
C VAL A 80 2.98 7.78 1.70
N ALA A 81 2.22 7.25 0.76
CA ALA A 81 0.77 7.11 0.89
C ALA A 81 0.35 5.67 1.17
N ARG A 82 -0.87 5.50 1.69
CA ARG A 82 -1.40 4.18 2.02
C ARG A 82 -2.90 4.10 1.73
N THR A 83 -3.35 2.93 1.26
CA THR A 83 -4.73 2.47 1.33
C THR A 83 -4.95 1.59 2.57
N PHE A 84 -6.18 1.28 2.90
CA PHE A 84 -6.52 0.50 4.09
C PHE A 84 -7.32 -0.75 3.70
N GLN A 85 -7.20 -1.80 4.51
CA GLN A 85 -7.93 -3.06 4.32
C GLN A 85 -9.46 -2.84 4.27
N SER A 86 -9.98 -2.03 5.20
CA SER A 86 -11.37 -1.55 5.12
C SER A 86 -11.37 -0.20 4.41
N VAL A 87 -12.17 -0.08 3.35
CA VAL A 87 -12.26 1.15 2.55
C VAL A 87 -12.55 2.36 3.42
N GLN A 88 -11.70 3.37 3.35
CA GLN A 88 -11.77 4.61 4.13
C GLN A 88 -12.07 5.80 3.20
N VAL A 89 -13.32 5.92 2.74
CA VAL A 89 -13.77 7.06 1.92
C VAL A 89 -14.69 7.99 2.71
N PHE A 90 -14.74 9.26 2.33
CA PHE A 90 -15.74 10.19 2.85
C PHE A 90 -17.10 9.87 2.21
N ALA A 91 -17.86 8.98 2.84
CA ALA A 91 -19.02 8.30 2.30
C ALA A 91 -20.08 9.24 1.70
N ASN A 92 -20.35 10.38 2.35
CA ASN A 92 -21.38 11.34 1.93
C ASN A 92 -20.86 12.42 0.97
N LEU A 93 -19.54 12.49 0.71
CA LEU A 93 -18.98 13.42 -0.26
C LEU A 93 -18.99 12.82 -1.66
N PRO A 94 -19.11 13.65 -2.70
CA PRO A 94 -18.88 13.25 -4.09
C PRO A 94 -17.51 12.60 -4.28
N VAL A 95 -17.41 11.74 -5.27
CA VAL A 95 -16.15 11.09 -5.68
C VAL A 95 -15.05 12.11 -5.97
N LEU A 96 -15.37 13.20 -6.67
CA LEU A 96 -14.43 14.28 -6.95
C LEU A 96 -13.90 14.93 -5.67
N ASP A 97 -14.77 15.24 -4.74
CA ASP A 97 -14.40 15.93 -3.50
C ASP A 97 -13.52 15.05 -2.60
N ASN A 98 -13.74 13.73 -2.64
CA ASN A 98 -12.88 12.78 -1.96
C ASN A 98 -11.43 12.88 -2.44
N VAL A 99 -11.19 12.99 -3.74
CA VAL A 99 -9.86 13.10 -4.33
C VAL A 99 -9.29 14.51 -4.12
N LEU A 100 -10.12 15.54 -4.28
CA LEU A 100 -9.75 16.95 -4.06
C LEU A 100 -9.15 17.17 -2.67
N LEU A 101 -9.72 16.59 -1.62
CA LEU A 101 -9.17 16.65 -0.27
C LEU A 101 -7.76 16.08 -0.19
N GLY A 102 -7.46 14.99 -0.89
CA GLY A 102 -6.12 14.42 -0.99
C GLY A 102 -5.13 15.39 -1.63
N SER A 103 -5.51 16.05 -2.73
CA SER A 103 -4.69 17.03 -3.43
C SER A 103 -4.42 18.28 -2.58
N LEU A 104 -5.42 18.78 -1.86
CA LEU A 104 -5.31 20.01 -1.05
C LEU A 104 -4.44 19.82 0.20
N PHE A 105 -4.58 18.69 0.90
CA PHE A 105 -4.00 18.50 2.24
C PHE A 105 -2.85 17.50 2.30
N GLY A 106 -2.71 16.64 1.30
CA GLY A 106 -1.71 15.57 1.29
C GLY A 106 -0.35 16.01 0.78
N THR A 107 -0.24 17.08 0.01
CA THR A 107 1.00 17.52 -0.62
C THR A 107 1.90 18.32 0.33
N ARG A 108 3.24 18.21 0.11
CA ARG A 108 4.25 18.86 0.95
C ARG A 108 4.15 20.40 0.96
N ASN A 109 3.88 21.00 -0.21
CA ASN A 109 3.92 22.45 -0.41
C ASN A 109 2.51 23.08 -0.51
N GLY A 110 1.44 22.28 -0.31
CA GLY A 110 0.08 22.70 -0.63
C GLY A 110 -0.14 22.78 -2.15
N MET A 111 -1.38 23.04 -2.53
CA MET A 111 -1.78 23.22 -3.93
C MET A 111 -2.86 24.30 -3.98
N SER A 112 -2.91 25.11 -5.04
CA SER A 112 -4.02 26.01 -5.24
C SER A 112 -5.33 25.21 -5.41
N ALA A 113 -6.47 25.81 -5.12
CA ALA A 113 -7.77 25.13 -5.28
C ALA A 113 -8.01 24.73 -6.75
N GLU A 114 -7.57 25.56 -7.70
CA GLU A 114 -7.69 25.32 -9.14
C GLU A 114 -6.81 24.14 -9.58
N ASP A 115 -5.52 24.13 -9.20
CA ASP A 115 -4.60 23.04 -9.51
C ASP A 115 -5.07 21.73 -8.87
N ALA A 116 -5.56 21.77 -7.64
CA ALA A 116 -6.09 20.61 -6.94
C ALA A 116 -7.33 20.02 -7.64
N ALA A 117 -8.23 20.86 -8.16
CA ALA A 117 -9.39 20.40 -8.93
C ALA A 117 -9.00 19.78 -10.27
N GLY A 118 -8.02 20.36 -10.98
CA GLY A 118 -7.43 19.79 -12.18
C GLY A 118 -6.80 18.44 -11.93
N GLU A 119 -5.98 18.34 -10.89
CA GLU A 119 -5.32 17.07 -10.50
C GLU A 119 -6.34 16.00 -10.09
N ALA A 120 -7.35 16.35 -9.30
CA ALA A 120 -8.41 15.43 -8.90
C ALA A 120 -9.15 14.86 -10.13
N THR A 121 -9.46 15.71 -11.12
CA THR A 121 -10.10 15.29 -12.37
C THR A 121 -9.22 14.31 -13.16
N ARG A 122 -7.93 14.63 -13.32
CA ARG A 122 -6.94 13.77 -13.98
C ARG A 122 -6.80 12.41 -13.28
N LEU A 123 -6.77 12.40 -11.95
CA LEU A 123 -6.68 11.16 -11.19
C LEU A 123 -7.94 10.30 -11.29
N LEU A 124 -9.13 10.91 -11.33
CA LEU A 124 -10.37 10.17 -11.58
C LEU A 124 -10.40 9.54 -12.97
N GLU A 125 -9.87 10.21 -13.99
CA GLU A 125 -9.68 9.63 -15.31
C GLU A 125 -8.69 8.45 -15.25
N PHE A 126 -7.57 8.66 -14.59
CA PHE A 126 -6.54 7.62 -14.41
C PHE A 126 -7.08 6.35 -13.75
N VAL A 127 -7.91 6.44 -12.73
CA VAL A 127 -8.50 5.26 -12.06
C VAL A 127 -9.83 4.78 -12.70
N GLY A 128 -10.34 5.47 -13.74
CA GLY A 128 -11.56 5.12 -14.46
C GLY A 128 -12.85 5.47 -13.74
N LEU A 129 -12.88 6.57 -12.96
CA LEU A 129 -14.05 7.03 -12.20
C LEU A 129 -14.66 8.34 -12.71
N SER A 130 -14.24 8.86 -13.86
CA SER A 130 -14.73 10.14 -14.41
C SER A 130 -16.25 10.19 -14.55
N ALA A 131 -16.89 9.11 -15.01
CA ALA A 131 -18.34 9.04 -15.23
C ALA A 131 -19.16 9.16 -13.93
N VAL A 132 -18.58 8.83 -12.78
CA VAL A 132 -19.24 8.83 -11.47
C VAL A 132 -18.72 9.93 -10.54
N ARG A 133 -18.03 10.94 -11.08
CA ARG A 133 -17.36 11.99 -10.29
C ARG A 133 -18.28 12.77 -9.34
N ALA A 134 -19.56 12.92 -9.70
CA ALA A 134 -20.58 13.63 -8.89
C ALA A 134 -21.36 12.69 -7.95
N THR A 135 -21.16 11.38 -8.04
CA THR A 135 -21.85 10.39 -7.22
C THR A 135 -21.30 10.42 -5.78
N PRO A 136 -22.14 10.36 -4.73
CA PRO A 136 -21.66 10.14 -3.37
C PRO A 136 -20.86 8.83 -3.27
N ALA A 137 -19.74 8.86 -2.54
CA ALA A 137 -18.84 7.70 -2.48
C ALA A 137 -19.50 6.44 -1.88
N LYS A 138 -20.50 6.58 -1.01
CA LYS A 138 -21.27 5.47 -0.45
C LYS A 138 -22.09 4.68 -1.49
N ASP A 139 -22.44 5.33 -2.62
CA ASP A 139 -23.29 4.74 -3.66
C ASP A 139 -22.45 3.99 -4.73
N LEU A 140 -21.13 3.97 -4.56
CA LEU A 140 -20.22 3.22 -5.42
C LEU A 140 -20.21 1.74 -5.09
N THR A 141 -19.94 0.90 -6.10
CA THR A 141 -19.58 -0.51 -5.89
C THR A 141 -18.28 -0.63 -5.10
N LEU A 142 -18.03 -1.78 -4.45
CA LEU A 142 -16.79 -2.04 -3.71
C LEU A 142 -15.54 -1.78 -4.57
N ALA A 143 -15.55 -2.27 -5.82
CA ALA A 143 -14.43 -2.05 -6.75
C ALA A 143 -14.17 -0.56 -7.00
N ASN A 144 -15.22 0.23 -7.20
CA ASN A 144 -15.08 1.66 -7.42
C ASN A 144 -14.68 2.41 -6.14
N GLN A 145 -15.13 1.99 -4.97
CA GLN A 145 -14.68 2.54 -3.70
C GLN A 145 -13.17 2.31 -3.49
N LYS A 146 -12.67 1.10 -3.80
CA LYS A 146 -11.23 0.78 -3.75
C LYS A 146 -10.42 1.61 -4.75
N ARG A 147 -10.92 1.80 -5.98
CA ARG A 147 -10.29 2.71 -6.95
C ARG A 147 -10.26 4.17 -6.47
N LEU A 148 -11.34 4.61 -5.82
CA LEU A 148 -11.41 5.94 -5.22
C LEU A 148 -10.37 6.12 -4.11
N GLU A 149 -10.17 5.10 -3.28
CA GLU A 149 -9.15 5.11 -2.23
C GLU A 149 -7.74 5.23 -2.82
N VAL A 150 -7.46 4.49 -3.90
CA VAL A 150 -6.20 4.63 -4.66
C VAL A 150 -6.06 6.03 -5.24
N ALA A 151 -7.10 6.59 -5.85
CA ALA A 151 -7.06 7.96 -6.39
C ALA A 151 -6.76 9.01 -5.29
N ARG A 152 -7.35 8.86 -4.10
CA ARG A 152 -7.08 9.71 -2.95
C ARG A 152 -5.64 9.59 -2.45
N ALA A 153 -5.10 8.37 -2.43
CA ALA A 153 -3.70 8.15 -2.09
C ALA A 153 -2.75 8.79 -3.12
N LEU A 154 -3.03 8.62 -4.42
CA LEU A 154 -2.26 9.24 -5.49
C LEU A 154 -2.33 10.77 -5.48
N ALA A 155 -3.46 11.35 -5.03
CA ALA A 155 -3.65 12.78 -4.90
C ALA A 155 -2.68 13.45 -3.92
N THR A 156 -2.08 12.68 -3.00
CA THR A 156 -1.01 13.17 -2.13
C THR A 156 0.36 13.23 -2.80
N ARG A 157 0.46 12.86 -4.10
CA ARG A 157 1.69 12.78 -4.90
C ARG A 157 2.76 11.91 -4.23
N PRO A 158 2.47 10.64 -3.98
CA PRO A 158 3.41 9.75 -3.33
C PRO A 158 4.54 9.33 -4.27
N GLU A 159 5.68 9.03 -3.67
CA GLU A 159 6.78 8.31 -4.31
C GLU A 159 6.74 6.81 -3.94
N LEU A 160 6.08 6.49 -2.81
CA LEU A 160 5.81 5.12 -2.36
C LEU A 160 4.34 4.96 -2.00
N LEU A 161 3.69 3.95 -2.56
CA LEU A 161 2.30 3.60 -2.27
C LEU A 161 2.21 2.25 -1.55
N LEU A 162 1.65 2.25 -0.35
CA LEU A 162 1.35 1.04 0.42
C LEU A 162 -0.09 0.61 0.11
N LEU A 163 -0.26 -0.54 -0.55
CA LEU A 163 -1.56 -1.11 -0.89
C LEU A 163 -1.92 -2.28 0.04
N ASP A 164 -2.99 -2.14 0.79
CA ASP A 164 -3.44 -3.14 1.76
C ASP A 164 -4.70 -3.85 1.25
N GLU A 165 -4.55 -5.05 0.69
CA GLU A 165 -5.62 -5.92 0.18
C GLU A 165 -6.57 -5.23 -0.83
N LEU A 166 -5.99 -4.55 -1.82
CA LEU A 166 -6.75 -3.87 -2.87
C LEU A 166 -7.72 -4.80 -3.61
N MET A 167 -7.33 -6.07 -3.80
CA MET A 167 -8.07 -7.03 -4.62
C MET A 167 -9.03 -7.91 -3.82
N ALA A 168 -9.05 -7.79 -2.49
CA ALA A 168 -9.96 -8.58 -1.64
C ALA A 168 -11.43 -8.26 -1.96
N GLY A 169 -12.25 -9.30 -2.15
CA GLY A 169 -13.68 -9.19 -2.45
C GLY A 169 -14.03 -8.77 -3.88
N LEU A 170 -13.05 -8.66 -4.77
CA LEU A 170 -13.24 -8.36 -6.19
C LEU A 170 -13.47 -9.64 -7.01
N ASN A 171 -14.27 -9.55 -8.07
CA ASN A 171 -14.41 -10.62 -9.04
C ASN A 171 -13.17 -10.72 -9.96
N PRO A 172 -12.98 -11.81 -10.74
CA PRO A 172 -11.78 -11.99 -11.58
C PRO A 172 -11.51 -10.86 -12.58
N THR A 173 -12.55 -10.25 -13.15
CA THR A 173 -12.40 -9.13 -14.08
C THR A 173 -11.92 -7.87 -13.35
N GLU A 174 -12.48 -7.59 -12.19
CA GLU A 174 -12.08 -6.46 -11.34
C GLU A 174 -10.66 -6.64 -10.80
N VAL A 175 -10.26 -7.87 -10.44
CA VAL A 175 -8.87 -8.20 -10.06
C VAL A 175 -7.91 -7.89 -11.22
N ALA A 176 -8.22 -8.31 -12.45
CA ALA A 176 -7.39 -8.00 -13.61
C ALA A 176 -7.27 -6.47 -13.85
N GLN A 177 -8.35 -5.72 -13.64
CA GLN A 177 -8.33 -4.26 -13.73
C GLN A 177 -7.50 -3.61 -12.61
N ALA A 178 -7.56 -4.16 -11.38
CA ALA A 178 -6.74 -3.68 -10.26
C ALA A 178 -5.24 -3.97 -10.52
N MET A 179 -4.89 -5.14 -11.05
CA MET A 179 -3.52 -5.47 -11.47
C MET A 179 -3.00 -4.47 -12.54
N ALA A 180 -3.81 -4.19 -13.56
CA ALA A 180 -3.45 -3.22 -14.58
C ALA A 180 -3.28 -1.80 -14.00
N LEU A 181 -4.09 -1.42 -13.01
CA LEU A 181 -3.96 -0.14 -12.31
C LEU A 181 -2.63 -0.07 -11.54
N VAL A 182 -2.24 -1.13 -10.81
CA VAL A 182 -0.95 -1.19 -10.09
C VAL A 182 0.23 -1.08 -11.07
N ALA A 183 0.18 -1.77 -12.22
CA ALA A 183 1.20 -1.66 -13.25
C ALA A 183 1.32 -0.22 -13.78
N ARG A 184 0.20 0.45 -14.08
CA ARG A 184 0.20 1.85 -14.52
C ARG A 184 0.73 2.82 -13.46
N ILE A 185 0.51 2.55 -12.17
CA ILE A 185 1.07 3.35 -11.07
C ILE A 185 2.58 3.20 -11.04
N ARG A 186 3.10 1.97 -11.13
CA ARG A 186 4.54 1.69 -11.23
C ARG A 186 5.16 2.39 -12.45
N ASP A 187 4.49 2.34 -13.60
CA ASP A 187 4.97 2.95 -14.85
C ASP A 187 5.04 4.49 -14.77
N GLN A 188 4.41 5.11 -13.77
CA GLN A 188 4.59 6.51 -13.40
C GLN A 188 5.81 6.75 -12.49
N GLY A 189 6.60 5.72 -12.18
CA GLY A 189 7.77 5.79 -11.31
C GLY A 189 7.45 5.69 -9.82
N ILE A 190 6.22 5.40 -9.43
CA ILE A 190 5.82 5.24 -8.03
C ILE A 190 6.14 3.81 -7.59
N ALA A 191 6.96 3.69 -6.54
CA ALA A 191 7.20 2.40 -5.91
C ALA A 191 5.94 1.90 -5.21
N VAL A 192 5.70 0.59 -5.23
CA VAL A 192 4.51 -0.01 -4.61
C VAL A 192 4.94 -1.12 -3.66
N PHE A 193 4.46 -1.05 -2.43
CA PHE A 193 4.56 -2.15 -1.49
C PHE A 193 3.14 -2.67 -1.22
N VAL A 194 2.86 -3.92 -1.59
CA VAL A 194 1.49 -4.45 -1.62
C VAL A 194 1.32 -5.67 -0.72
N ILE A 195 0.29 -5.65 0.13
CA ILE A 195 -0.21 -6.83 0.83
C ILE A 195 -1.38 -7.38 0.03
N GLU A 196 -1.32 -8.66 -0.35
CA GLU A 196 -2.39 -9.34 -1.06
C GLU A 196 -2.46 -10.82 -0.69
N HIS A 197 -3.66 -11.39 -0.85
CA HIS A 197 -3.93 -12.82 -0.68
C HIS A 197 -4.21 -13.53 -2.00
N VAL A 198 -4.43 -12.78 -3.08
CA VAL A 198 -4.64 -13.33 -4.42
C VAL A 198 -3.29 -13.68 -5.02
N MET A 199 -2.82 -14.93 -4.78
CA MET A 199 -1.48 -15.38 -5.19
C MET A 199 -1.21 -15.17 -6.68
N LYS A 200 -2.19 -15.44 -7.56
CA LYS A 200 -2.05 -15.19 -9.00
C LYS A 200 -1.70 -13.72 -9.32
N ALA A 201 -2.30 -12.79 -8.60
CA ALA A 201 -2.03 -11.38 -8.79
C ALA A 201 -0.61 -11.02 -8.32
N ILE A 202 -0.24 -11.40 -7.09
CA ILE A 202 1.09 -11.15 -6.52
C ILE A 202 2.19 -11.70 -7.43
N MET A 203 2.06 -12.95 -7.88
CA MET A 203 3.06 -13.60 -8.76
C MET A 203 3.18 -12.90 -10.13
N SER A 204 2.15 -12.15 -10.56
CA SER A 204 2.13 -11.50 -11.87
C SER A 204 2.60 -10.06 -11.84
N ILE A 205 2.40 -9.32 -10.73
CA ILE A 205 2.68 -7.87 -10.68
C ILE A 205 3.92 -7.51 -9.88
N CYS A 206 4.42 -8.39 -9.00
CA CYS A 206 5.55 -8.09 -8.14
C CYS A 206 6.88 -8.43 -8.81
N ASP A 207 7.86 -7.56 -8.63
CA ASP A 207 9.26 -7.81 -9.01
C ASP A 207 9.95 -8.68 -7.95
N ARG A 208 9.54 -8.51 -6.68
CA ARG A 208 10.06 -9.23 -5.51
C ARG A 208 8.95 -9.44 -4.50
N ILE A 209 9.03 -10.55 -3.77
CA ILE A 209 8.05 -10.93 -2.74
C ILE A 209 8.80 -11.22 -1.44
N MET A 210 8.30 -10.64 -0.35
CA MET A 210 8.71 -10.92 1.01
C MET A 210 7.64 -11.74 1.71
N VAL A 211 8.03 -12.78 2.44
CA VAL A 211 7.13 -13.68 3.16
C VAL A 211 7.31 -13.51 4.67
N LEU A 212 6.22 -13.16 5.35
CA LEU A 212 6.18 -13.12 6.81
C LEU A 212 5.46 -14.35 7.38
N HIS A 213 5.99 -14.87 8.48
CA HIS A 213 5.36 -15.91 9.30
C HIS A 213 5.69 -15.66 10.78
N HIS A 214 4.66 -15.65 11.64
CA HIS A 214 4.80 -15.36 13.08
C HIS A 214 5.66 -14.13 13.40
N GLY A 215 5.48 -13.05 12.63
CA GLY A 215 6.21 -11.80 12.81
C GLY A 215 7.64 -11.80 12.28
N GLN A 216 8.13 -12.85 11.64
CA GLN A 216 9.48 -12.96 11.11
C GLN A 216 9.47 -13.07 9.59
N LYS A 217 10.50 -12.54 8.94
CA LYS A 217 10.73 -12.75 7.51
C LYS A 217 11.36 -14.13 7.32
N ILE A 218 10.64 -15.04 6.65
CA ILE A 218 11.09 -16.42 6.41
C ILE A 218 11.65 -16.63 5.01
N ALA A 219 11.28 -15.80 4.04
CA ALA A 219 11.77 -15.84 2.68
C ALA A 219 11.66 -14.48 2.00
N GLU A 220 12.51 -14.24 1.01
CA GLU A 220 12.43 -13.09 0.12
C GLU A 220 13.09 -13.49 -1.22
N GLY A 221 12.46 -13.12 -2.34
CA GLY A 221 12.97 -13.46 -3.67
C GLY A 221 12.00 -13.05 -4.78
N THR A 222 12.33 -13.42 -6.00
CA THR A 222 11.45 -13.29 -7.17
C THR A 222 10.17 -14.14 -7.00
N PRO A 223 9.10 -13.84 -7.72
CA PRO A 223 7.88 -14.65 -7.70
C PRO A 223 8.16 -16.16 -7.95
N HIS A 224 9.08 -16.48 -8.87
CA HIS A 224 9.44 -17.87 -9.16
C HIS A 224 10.15 -18.56 -7.98
N GLU A 225 11.10 -17.88 -7.34
CA GLU A 225 11.83 -18.43 -6.17
C GLU A 225 10.86 -18.66 -5.00
N ILE A 226 9.93 -17.73 -4.77
CA ILE A 226 8.93 -17.86 -3.71
C ILE A 226 7.95 -19.01 -3.99
N ALA A 227 7.49 -19.16 -5.24
CA ALA A 227 6.57 -20.23 -5.64
C ALA A 227 7.18 -21.64 -5.48
N THR A 228 8.52 -21.76 -5.59
CA THR A 228 9.25 -23.02 -5.48
C THR A 228 9.91 -23.24 -4.13
N SER A 229 9.83 -22.26 -3.22
CA SER A 229 10.42 -22.35 -1.88
C SER A 229 9.69 -23.37 -1.01
N ARG A 230 10.39 -24.42 -0.59
CA ARG A 230 9.84 -25.46 0.29
C ARG A 230 9.30 -24.85 1.60
N THR A 231 10.05 -23.97 2.25
CA THR A 231 9.63 -23.28 3.48
C THR A 231 8.34 -22.49 3.31
N VAL A 232 8.17 -21.82 2.16
CA VAL A 232 6.94 -21.05 1.88
C VAL A 232 5.77 -21.99 1.65
N VAL A 233 5.95 -23.05 0.86
CA VAL A 233 4.91 -24.05 0.59
C VAL A 233 4.43 -24.71 1.88
N GLU A 234 5.33 -25.14 2.76
CA GLU A 234 5.02 -25.75 4.07
C GLU A 234 4.17 -24.80 4.94
N VAL A 235 4.52 -23.51 4.99
CA VAL A 235 3.78 -22.51 5.77
C VAL A 235 2.34 -22.29 5.25
N TYR A 236 2.12 -22.41 3.94
CA TYR A 236 0.80 -22.23 3.34
C TYR A 236 -0.05 -23.51 3.30
N LEU A 237 0.57 -24.67 3.22
CA LEU A 237 -0.13 -25.96 3.20
C LEU A 237 -0.34 -26.53 4.61
N GLY A 238 0.35 -26.03 5.62
CA GLY A 238 0.20 -26.47 7.01
C GLY A 238 0.86 -27.81 7.32
N GLU A 239 1.91 -28.18 6.54
CA GLU A 239 2.74 -29.36 6.79
C GLU A 239 4.04 -29.00 7.52
#